data_409e8e512f5000d37a4fbdad284fee43
#
_entry.id   409e8e512f5000d37a4fbdad284fee43
#
_cell.length_a   1.000
_cell.length_b   1.000
_cell.length_c   1.000
_cell.angle_alpha   90.00
_cell.angle_beta   90.00
_cell.angle_gamma   90.00
#
_symmetry.space_group_name_H-M   'P 1'
#
loop_
_entity.id
_entity.type
_entity.pdbx_description
1 polymer ?
#
loop_
_entity_poly.entity_id
_entity_poly.type
_entity_poly.pdbx_seq_one_letter_code
_entity_poly.pdbx_strand_id
1 'polypeptide(L)'
;SLTLALHNYVKARTLATSEQVDVGRRLNVKRAIRIPLGETRVWNKKTFDLDHNTSIHILVDTSSSMLSRASDGNFPDYRLSRIDHAKICAYCIAKALEGVPNTESQVSFFPRGGNYEVGICKQPWESVKSTMKYFDQKPMGSTPMAQAMAYALTKFKYSDKDRNILLIITDGMPDSIPNLKEQLAQCEHLGIELRVLSINCEIAQKLFPDCVVTDASVLIDNANKVIKQLFN
;
A
#
# COMPACT_ATOMS: atom_id res chain seq x y z
N SER A 1 16.43 3.08 -8.45
CA SER A 1 15.93 3.11 -7.07
C SER A 1 14.76 2.13 -6.93
N LEU A 2 14.58 1.59 -5.73
CA LEU A 2 13.54 0.60 -5.42
C LEU A 2 12.12 1.11 -5.75
N THR A 3 11.84 2.35 -5.39
CA THR A 3 10.57 3.05 -5.69
C THR A 3 10.27 3.07 -7.20
N LEU A 4 11.28 3.31 -8.04
CA LEU A 4 11.12 3.32 -9.49
C LEU A 4 10.80 1.93 -10.04
N ALA A 5 11.46 0.88 -9.51
CA ALA A 5 11.21 -0.49 -9.92
C ALA A 5 9.77 -0.92 -9.57
N LEU A 6 9.31 -0.61 -8.36
CA LEU A 6 7.95 -0.91 -7.92
C LEU A 6 6.92 -0.10 -8.72
N HIS A 7 7.14 1.19 -8.93
CA HIS A 7 6.28 2.03 -9.76
C HIS A 7 6.16 1.48 -11.19
N ASN A 8 7.29 1.14 -11.82
CA ASN A 8 7.29 0.58 -13.17
C ASN A 8 6.58 -0.79 -13.23
N TYR A 9 6.72 -1.61 -12.18
CA TYR A 9 6.03 -2.89 -12.09
C TYR A 9 4.51 -2.72 -12.01
N VAL A 10 4.03 -1.90 -11.07
CA VAL A 10 2.60 -1.62 -10.90
C VAL A 10 2.03 -0.99 -12.17
N LYS A 11 2.72 0.02 -12.74
CA LYS A 11 2.33 0.67 -13.99
C LYS A 11 2.30 -0.28 -15.18
N ALA A 12 3.23 -1.24 -15.28
CA ALA A 12 3.24 -2.22 -16.36
C ALA A 12 2.03 -3.16 -16.31
N ARG A 13 1.55 -3.48 -15.11
CA ARG A 13 0.34 -4.30 -14.89
C ARG A 13 -0.95 -3.53 -15.13
N THR A 14 -0.94 -2.22 -14.90
CA THR A 14 -2.08 -1.34 -15.17
C THR A 14 -2.18 -0.99 -16.66
N LEU A 15 -1.12 -1.19 -17.46
CA LEU A 15 -1.12 -0.99 -18.89
C LEU A 15 -1.68 -2.22 -19.59
N ALA A 16 -2.92 -2.11 -20.02
CA ALA A 16 -3.70 -3.11 -20.69
C ALA A 16 -3.13 -3.61 -22.02
N THR A 17 -3.68 -4.74 -22.37
CA THR A 17 -3.67 -5.35 -23.71
C THR A 17 -3.96 -4.34 -24.81
N SER A 18 -3.13 -4.31 -25.83
CA SER A 18 -3.43 -3.54 -27.04
C SER A 18 -4.47 -4.31 -27.85
N GLU A 19 -5.71 -3.86 -27.82
CA GLU A 19 -6.76 -4.35 -28.72
C GLU A 19 -6.54 -3.81 -30.12
N GLN A 20 -6.90 -4.64 -31.10
CA GLN A 20 -6.84 -4.27 -32.50
C GLN A 20 -8.22 -3.78 -32.94
N VAL A 21 -8.25 -2.57 -33.44
CA VAL A 21 -9.48 -1.86 -33.78
C VAL A 21 -9.41 -1.31 -35.20
N ASP A 22 -10.57 -1.04 -35.79
CA ASP A 22 -10.68 -0.51 -37.14
C ASP A 22 -10.26 0.97 -37.24
N VAL A 23 -10.29 1.70 -36.11
CA VAL A 23 -9.91 3.13 -36.04
C VAL A 23 -9.08 3.38 -34.78
N GLY A 24 -7.89 4.00 -34.92
CA GLY A 24 -7.01 4.28 -33.79
C GLY A 24 -5.92 5.29 -34.12
N ARG A 25 -5.16 5.70 -33.09
CA ARG A 25 -4.06 6.67 -33.23
C ARG A 25 -2.71 6.04 -33.57
N ARG A 26 -2.54 4.74 -33.40
CA ARG A 26 -1.26 4.04 -33.60
C ARG A 26 -1.44 2.85 -34.55
N LEU A 27 -0.87 2.97 -35.74
CA LEU A 27 -0.90 1.93 -36.75
C LEU A 27 -0.04 0.73 -36.34
N ASN A 28 -0.57 -0.47 -36.49
CA ASN A 28 0.20 -1.71 -36.37
C ASN A 28 0.85 -2.01 -37.72
N VAL A 29 2.11 -1.64 -37.88
CA VAL A 29 2.87 -1.76 -39.13
C VAL A 29 2.87 -3.20 -39.65
N LYS A 30 2.96 -4.21 -38.76
CA LYS A 30 2.95 -5.63 -39.16
C LYS A 30 1.61 -6.08 -39.76
N ARG A 31 0.50 -5.41 -39.41
CA ARG A 31 -0.83 -5.69 -39.95
C ARG A 31 -1.23 -4.76 -41.10
N ALA A 32 -0.65 -3.59 -41.14
CA ALA A 32 -0.90 -2.65 -42.26
C ALA A 32 -0.58 -3.27 -43.64
N ILE A 33 0.38 -4.19 -43.69
CA ILE A 33 0.71 -4.95 -44.90
C ILE A 33 -0.48 -5.81 -45.43
N ARG A 34 -1.46 -6.10 -44.55
CA ARG A 34 -2.63 -6.93 -44.87
C ARG A 34 -3.86 -6.12 -45.30
N ILE A 35 -3.79 -4.79 -45.31
CA ILE A 35 -4.88 -3.93 -45.77
C ILE A 35 -5.34 -4.31 -47.20
N PRO A 36 -4.44 -4.57 -48.17
CA PRO A 36 -4.85 -4.99 -49.49
C PRO A 36 -5.57 -6.35 -49.54
N LEU A 37 -5.48 -7.13 -48.43
CA LEU A 37 -6.16 -8.42 -48.31
C LEU A 37 -7.52 -8.29 -47.53
N GLY A 38 -8.00 -7.05 -47.29
CA GLY A 38 -9.24 -6.81 -46.56
C GLY A 38 -9.18 -6.74 -45.07
N GLU A 39 -7.97 -6.71 -44.46
CA GLU A 39 -7.81 -6.55 -43.01
C GLU A 39 -8.09 -5.10 -42.61
N THR A 40 -9.14 -4.87 -41.81
CA THR A 40 -9.51 -3.52 -41.35
C THR A 40 -8.95 -3.20 -39.97
N ARG A 41 -8.70 -4.21 -39.13
CA ARG A 41 -8.21 -4.06 -37.73
C ARG A 41 -6.70 -3.87 -37.66
N VAL A 42 -6.24 -2.78 -38.22
CA VAL A 42 -4.80 -2.46 -38.34
C VAL A 42 -4.31 -1.43 -37.34
N TRP A 43 -5.21 -0.92 -36.50
CA TRP A 43 -4.86 0.07 -35.49
C TRP A 43 -4.75 -0.58 -34.10
N ASN A 44 -3.76 -0.15 -33.33
CA ASN A 44 -3.64 -0.51 -31.93
C ASN A 44 -4.34 0.54 -31.07
N LYS A 45 -5.38 0.13 -30.35
CA LYS A 45 -5.99 0.89 -29.26
C LYS A 45 -5.44 0.32 -27.95
N LYS A 46 -4.76 1.15 -27.18
CA LYS A 46 -4.48 0.78 -25.78
C LYS A 46 -5.77 0.96 -25.00
N THR A 47 -6.41 -0.11 -24.66
CA THR A 47 -7.41 -0.15 -23.61
C THR A 47 -6.68 -0.21 -22.28
N PHE A 48 -6.92 0.72 -21.39
CA PHE A 48 -6.52 0.57 -20.01
C PHE A 48 -7.51 -0.42 -19.40
N ASP A 49 -7.01 -1.52 -18.88
CA ASP A 49 -7.84 -2.40 -18.09
C ASP A 49 -8.30 -1.60 -16.87
N LEU A 50 -9.60 -1.43 -16.74
CA LEU A 50 -10.23 -0.70 -15.65
C LEU A 50 -10.15 -1.48 -14.32
N ASP A 51 -9.51 -2.67 -14.33
CA ASP A 51 -9.47 -3.61 -13.22
C ASP A 51 -8.73 -3.12 -11.96
N HIS A 52 -8.17 -1.91 -11.97
CA HIS A 52 -7.43 -1.38 -10.81
C HIS A 52 -7.95 -0.03 -10.32
N ASN A 53 -9.27 0.09 -10.19
CA ASN A 53 -9.88 1.21 -9.46
C ASN A 53 -9.72 0.94 -7.95
N THR A 54 -8.53 1.26 -7.42
CA THR A 54 -8.08 0.79 -6.10
C THR A 54 -7.78 1.95 -5.15
N SER A 55 -8.29 1.86 -3.92
CA SER A 55 -7.89 2.71 -2.79
C SER A 55 -7.06 1.92 -1.79
N ILE A 56 -5.89 2.45 -1.44
CA ILE A 56 -4.99 1.83 -0.47
C ILE A 56 -4.79 2.78 0.70
N HIS A 57 -5.17 2.33 1.90
CA HIS A 57 -4.89 3.06 3.14
C HIS A 57 -3.75 2.37 3.90
N ILE A 58 -2.65 3.08 4.10
CA ILE A 58 -1.48 2.62 4.83
C ILE A 58 -1.57 3.16 6.25
N LEU A 59 -1.75 2.28 7.24
CA LEU A 59 -1.69 2.60 8.67
C LEU A 59 -0.32 2.23 9.21
N VAL A 60 0.36 3.18 9.81
CA VAL A 60 1.69 2.99 10.40
C VAL A 60 1.62 3.15 11.90
N ASP A 61 2.04 2.14 12.60
CA ASP A 61 2.16 2.13 14.05
C ASP A 61 3.28 3.07 14.51
N THR A 62 2.96 3.93 15.46
CA THR A 62 3.89 4.84 16.13
C THR A 62 3.88 4.63 17.65
N SER A 63 3.52 3.44 18.10
CA SER A 63 3.59 3.08 19.53
C SER A 63 5.04 3.12 20.06
N SER A 64 5.17 3.14 21.37
CA SER A 64 6.49 3.27 22.03
C SER A 64 7.45 2.11 21.70
N SER A 65 6.94 0.91 21.39
CA SER A 65 7.75 -0.26 20.97
C SER A 65 8.53 0.00 19.68
N MET A 66 7.99 0.85 18.79
CA MET A 66 8.62 1.22 17.53
C MET A 66 9.92 2.03 17.68
N LEU A 67 10.25 2.49 18.91
CA LEU A 67 11.56 3.09 19.25
C LEU A 67 12.68 2.07 19.27
N SER A 68 12.36 0.78 19.40
CA SER A 68 13.37 -0.27 19.44
C SER A 68 14.21 -0.25 18.16
N ARG A 69 15.51 -0.50 18.31
CA ARG A 69 16.43 -0.61 17.18
C ARG A 69 16.17 -1.90 16.41
N ALA A 70 16.45 -1.91 15.12
CA ALA A 70 16.57 -3.14 14.38
C ALA A 70 17.66 -4.00 15.03
N SER A 71 17.32 -5.23 15.43
CA SER A 71 18.15 -6.04 16.35
C SER A 71 19.36 -6.69 15.69
N ASP A 72 19.60 -6.53 14.40
CA ASP A 72 20.56 -7.34 13.68
C ASP A 72 21.88 -6.61 13.53
N GLY A 73 22.83 -6.91 14.42
CA GLY A 73 24.18 -6.35 14.48
C GLY A 73 25.06 -6.54 13.24
N ASN A 74 24.50 -6.98 12.11
CA ASN A 74 25.23 -7.24 10.86
C ASN A 74 25.01 -6.20 9.75
N PHE A 75 24.18 -5.17 9.98
CA PHE A 75 23.90 -4.14 8.97
C PHE A 75 24.48 -2.78 9.36
N PRO A 76 25.00 -2.00 8.39
CA PRO A 76 25.58 -0.67 8.65
C PRO A 76 24.57 0.35 9.19
N ASP A 77 23.25 0.07 9.13
CA ASP A 77 22.18 0.97 9.58
C ASP A 77 21.62 0.67 10.97
N TYR A 78 22.46 0.16 11.88
CA TYR A 78 22.08 -0.02 13.30
C TYR A 78 21.63 1.26 14.03
N ARG A 79 21.65 2.40 13.34
CA ARG A 79 21.19 3.71 13.86
C ARG A 79 19.69 3.94 13.71
N LEU A 80 19.03 3.25 12.77
CA LEU A 80 17.60 3.43 12.49
C LEU A 80 16.77 2.59 13.47
N SER A 81 15.69 3.20 13.95
CA SER A 81 14.67 2.53 14.75
C SER A 81 13.65 1.82 13.85
N ARG A 82 12.80 0.96 14.43
CA ARG A 82 11.71 0.31 13.69
C ARG A 82 10.78 1.32 13.03
N ILE A 83 10.49 2.44 13.73
CA ILE A 83 9.65 3.50 13.16
C ILE A 83 10.31 4.17 11.94
N ASP A 84 11.64 4.32 11.92
CA ASP A 84 12.31 4.93 10.77
C ASP A 84 12.18 4.04 9.54
N HIS A 85 12.34 2.72 9.71
CA HIS A 85 12.11 1.75 8.65
C HIS A 85 10.66 1.75 8.19
N ALA A 86 9.68 1.80 9.11
CA ALA A 86 8.26 1.84 8.80
C ALA A 86 7.86 3.11 8.02
N LYS A 87 8.39 4.28 8.43
CA LYS A 87 8.19 5.56 7.71
C LYS A 87 8.74 5.49 6.28
N ILE A 88 9.98 5.00 6.13
CA ILE A 88 10.62 4.84 4.82
C ILE A 88 9.79 3.89 3.96
N CYS A 89 9.35 2.76 4.53
CA CYS A 89 8.52 1.78 3.84
C CYS A 89 7.20 2.42 3.34
N ALA A 90 6.45 3.08 4.23
CA ALA A 90 5.19 3.73 3.89
C ALA A 90 5.39 4.82 2.82
N TYR A 91 6.45 5.63 2.95
CA TYR A 91 6.82 6.63 1.95
C TYR A 91 7.11 6.00 0.59
N CYS A 92 7.93 4.94 0.54
CA CYS A 92 8.28 4.24 -0.70
C CYS A 92 7.05 3.63 -1.39
N ILE A 93 6.14 3.01 -0.62
CA ILE A 93 4.89 2.45 -1.14
C ILE A 93 4.01 3.57 -1.70
N ALA A 94 3.73 4.61 -0.91
CA ALA A 94 2.89 5.72 -1.35
C ALA A 94 3.48 6.41 -2.60
N LYS A 95 4.81 6.55 -2.66
CA LYS A 95 5.51 7.13 -3.82
C LYS A 95 5.46 6.24 -5.05
N ALA A 96 5.53 4.93 -4.89
CA ALA A 96 5.41 3.99 -6.00
C ALA A 96 4.01 3.96 -6.61
N LEU A 97 2.98 4.15 -5.77
CA LEU A 97 1.58 4.21 -6.18
C LEU A 97 1.21 5.56 -6.81
N GLU A 98 1.99 6.62 -6.54
CA GLU A 98 1.76 7.94 -7.11
C GLU A 98 1.90 7.91 -8.64
N GLY A 99 0.88 8.36 -9.33
CA GLY A 99 0.84 8.33 -10.80
C GLY A 99 0.47 6.98 -11.42
N VAL A 100 0.11 5.99 -10.62
CA VAL A 100 -0.56 4.77 -11.12
C VAL A 100 -2.01 5.13 -11.42
N PRO A 101 -2.49 4.95 -12.66
CA PRO A 101 -3.86 5.30 -13.02
C PRO A 101 -4.89 4.57 -12.14
N ASN A 102 -5.98 5.25 -11.80
CA ASN A 102 -7.10 4.72 -11.01
C ASN A 102 -6.72 4.19 -9.60
N THR A 103 -5.52 4.53 -9.11
CA THR A 103 -5.05 4.11 -7.79
C THR A 103 -4.87 5.32 -6.89
N GLU A 104 -5.44 5.25 -5.70
CA GLU A 104 -5.29 6.24 -4.65
C GLU A 104 -4.56 5.67 -3.45
N SER A 105 -3.73 6.49 -2.80
CA SER A 105 -3.05 6.08 -1.57
C SER A 105 -3.23 7.12 -0.48
N GLN A 106 -3.60 6.65 0.72
CA GLN A 106 -3.64 7.44 1.94
C GLN A 106 -2.63 6.87 2.94
N VAL A 107 -1.97 7.74 3.72
CA VAL A 107 -1.07 7.32 4.80
C VAL A 107 -1.50 7.97 6.09
N SER A 108 -1.63 7.18 7.14
CA SER A 108 -1.95 7.66 8.49
C SER A 108 -1.09 6.97 9.53
N PHE A 109 -0.82 7.67 10.61
CA PHE A 109 -0.06 7.19 11.77
C PHE A 109 -0.95 7.02 12.99
N PHE A 110 -0.70 5.99 13.80
CA PHE A 110 -1.40 5.74 15.06
C PHE A 110 -0.46 5.13 16.12
N PRO A 111 -0.61 5.50 17.41
CA PRO A 111 -1.40 6.61 17.94
C PRO A 111 -0.76 7.97 17.62
N ARG A 112 -1.54 9.01 17.47
CA ARG A 112 -1.03 10.37 17.36
C ARG A 112 -0.87 10.98 18.73
N GLY A 113 0.32 11.48 19.04
CA GLY A 113 0.57 12.19 20.30
C GLY A 113 0.37 11.35 21.56
N GLY A 114 0.45 10.01 21.49
CA GLY A 114 0.23 9.10 22.62
C GLY A 114 -1.23 8.79 22.94
N ASN A 115 -2.17 9.42 22.26
CA ASN A 115 -3.62 9.20 22.39
C ASN A 115 -4.12 8.17 21.37
N TYR A 116 -5.41 7.79 21.50
CA TYR A 116 -6.06 6.86 20.53
C TYR A 116 -6.35 7.51 19.17
N GLU A 117 -5.83 8.68 18.90
CA GLU A 117 -6.06 9.42 17.67
C GLU A 117 -5.24 8.87 16.49
N VAL A 118 -5.83 9.00 15.31
CA VAL A 118 -5.16 8.70 14.04
C VAL A 118 -4.73 9.99 13.39
N GLY A 119 -3.45 10.13 13.14
CA GLY A 119 -2.87 11.28 12.45
C GLY A 119 -2.78 11.07 10.95
N ILE A 120 -3.45 11.90 10.18
CA ILE A 120 -3.34 11.86 8.72
C ILE A 120 -1.98 12.46 8.31
N CYS A 121 -1.23 11.70 7.52
CA CYS A 121 0.04 12.12 6.95
C CYS A 121 -0.14 12.54 5.49
N LYS A 122 -0.86 11.74 4.69
CA LYS A 122 -1.13 11.98 3.28
C LYS A 122 -2.57 11.63 2.95
N GLN A 123 -3.28 12.56 2.35
CA GLN A 123 -4.61 12.33 1.77
C GLN A 123 -4.49 11.74 0.35
N PRO A 124 -5.55 11.10 -0.18
CA PRO A 124 -5.53 10.51 -1.53
C PRO A 124 -5.11 11.49 -2.62
N TRP A 125 -5.58 12.73 -2.56
CA TRP A 125 -5.34 13.79 -3.56
C TRP A 125 -4.02 14.55 -3.39
N GLU A 126 -3.28 14.32 -2.30
CA GLU A 126 -2.02 15.00 -2.03
C GLU A 126 -0.84 14.25 -2.66
N SER A 127 0.20 15.00 -3.07
CA SER A 127 1.44 14.37 -3.48
C SER A 127 2.28 13.95 -2.27
N VAL A 128 3.01 12.86 -2.40
CA VAL A 128 3.92 12.39 -1.34
C VAL A 128 5.00 13.44 -1.03
N LYS A 129 5.45 14.17 -2.04
CA LYS A 129 6.45 15.23 -1.87
C LYS A 129 5.93 16.39 -1.00
N SER A 130 4.68 16.80 -1.20
CA SER A 130 4.08 17.92 -0.42
C SER A 130 3.84 17.55 1.04
N THR A 131 3.66 16.27 1.34
CA THR A 131 3.34 15.75 2.67
C THR A 131 4.56 15.22 3.43
N MET A 132 5.76 15.27 2.84
CA MET A 132 6.99 14.68 3.40
C MET A 132 7.25 15.09 4.86
N LYS A 133 6.97 16.34 5.23
CA LYS A 133 7.13 16.85 6.59
C LYS A 133 6.24 16.15 7.63
N TYR A 134 5.12 15.57 7.21
CA TYR A 134 4.18 14.88 8.10
C TYR A 134 4.59 13.43 8.38
N PHE A 135 5.60 12.91 7.67
CA PHE A 135 6.20 11.61 7.97
C PHE A 135 7.12 11.67 9.20
N ASP A 136 7.50 12.86 9.68
CA ASP A 136 8.30 13.02 10.89
C ASP A 136 7.42 12.89 12.15
N GLN A 137 6.99 11.67 12.44
CA GLN A 137 6.22 11.32 13.64
C GLN A 137 7.15 10.74 14.70
N LYS A 138 6.92 11.12 15.96
CA LYS A 138 7.65 10.58 17.11
C LYS A 138 6.83 9.45 17.74
N PRO A 139 7.45 8.28 17.99
CA PRO A 139 6.77 7.17 18.64
C PRO A 139 6.40 7.52 20.08
N MET A 140 5.19 7.16 20.47
CA MET A 140 4.70 7.29 21.87
C MET A 140 3.37 6.53 22.05
N GLY A 141 3.08 6.18 23.29
CA GLY A 141 1.80 5.56 23.67
C GLY A 141 1.71 4.07 23.42
N SER A 142 0.49 3.56 23.45
CA SER A 142 0.13 2.16 23.25
C SER A 142 -0.16 1.85 21.76
N THR A 143 -0.78 0.70 21.49
CA THR A 143 -1.09 0.25 20.12
C THR A 143 -2.61 0.17 19.89
N PRO A 144 -3.34 1.30 19.76
CA PRO A 144 -4.80 1.33 19.58
C PRO A 144 -5.22 0.91 18.16
N MET A 145 -4.82 -0.28 17.76
CA MET A 145 -4.97 -0.79 16.39
C MET A 145 -6.43 -0.89 15.97
N ALA A 146 -7.32 -1.34 16.87
CA ALA A 146 -8.74 -1.45 16.57
C ALA A 146 -9.37 -0.08 16.22
N GLN A 147 -9.01 0.96 16.95
CA GLN A 147 -9.48 2.33 16.68
C GLN A 147 -8.91 2.87 15.36
N ALA A 148 -7.65 2.57 15.07
CA ALA A 148 -7.01 2.95 13.81
C ALA A 148 -7.68 2.24 12.62
N MET A 149 -8.01 0.96 12.76
CA MET A 149 -8.76 0.21 11.74
C MET A 149 -10.16 0.80 11.56
N ALA A 150 -10.91 1.04 12.64
CA ALA A 150 -12.24 1.64 12.57
C ALA A 150 -12.20 2.98 11.82
N TYR A 151 -11.19 3.81 12.07
CA TYR A 151 -10.97 5.04 11.33
C TYR A 151 -10.77 4.78 9.83
N ALA A 152 -9.89 3.85 9.46
CA ALA A 152 -9.64 3.52 8.06
C ALA A 152 -10.90 2.99 7.35
N LEU A 153 -11.68 2.13 8.02
CA LEU A 153 -12.95 1.61 7.51
C LEU A 153 -13.95 2.71 7.22
N THR A 154 -14.03 3.75 8.08
CA THR A 154 -14.90 4.90 7.79
C THR A 154 -14.47 5.66 6.55
N LYS A 155 -13.17 5.72 6.24
CA LYS A 155 -12.68 6.36 5.00
C LYS A 155 -13.06 5.58 3.76
N PHE A 156 -12.96 4.25 3.80
CA PHE A 156 -13.37 3.40 2.69
C PHE A 156 -14.87 3.46 2.37
N LYS A 157 -15.72 3.74 3.36
CA LYS A 157 -17.18 3.95 3.12
C LYS A 157 -17.47 5.12 2.18
N TYR A 158 -16.56 6.08 2.08
CA TYR A 158 -16.69 7.26 1.21
C TYR A 158 -15.78 7.18 -0.03
N SER A 159 -15.12 6.05 -0.23
CA SER A 159 -14.33 5.80 -1.44
C SER A 159 -15.25 5.39 -2.59
N ASP A 160 -15.00 5.95 -3.77
CA ASP A 160 -15.65 5.56 -5.02
C ASP A 160 -14.89 4.43 -5.75
N LYS A 161 -13.92 3.82 -5.07
CA LYS A 161 -13.07 2.76 -5.62
C LYS A 161 -13.71 1.39 -5.42
N ASP A 162 -13.59 0.55 -6.45
CA ASP A 162 -14.15 -0.80 -6.45
C ASP A 162 -13.38 -1.74 -5.51
N ARG A 163 -12.08 -1.49 -5.34
CA ARG A 163 -11.18 -2.29 -4.52
C ARG A 163 -10.56 -1.45 -3.41
N ASN A 164 -10.73 -1.89 -2.17
CA ASN A 164 -10.21 -1.21 -0.99
C ASN A 164 -9.21 -2.11 -0.26
N ILE A 165 -8.01 -1.60 -0.02
CA ILE A 165 -6.90 -2.32 0.61
C ILE A 165 -6.46 -1.56 1.85
N LEU A 166 -6.43 -2.25 3.00
CA LEU A 166 -5.87 -1.76 4.24
C LEU A 166 -4.52 -2.43 4.49
N LEU A 167 -3.45 -1.65 4.46
CA LEU A 167 -2.10 -2.11 4.77
C LEU A 167 -1.68 -1.56 6.14
N ILE A 168 -1.39 -2.45 7.09
CA ILE A 168 -0.93 -2.08 8.43
C ILE A 168 0.56 -2.42 8.57
N ILE A 169 1.34 -1.49 9.09
CA ILE A 169 2.76 -1.69 9.45
C ILE A 169 2.88 -1.50 10.96
N THR A 170 3.24 -2.55 11.70
CA THR A 170 3.29 -2.56 13.17
C THR A 170 4.40 -3.47 13.68
N ASP A 171 4.88 -3.24 14.90
CA ASP A 171 5.78 -4.14 15.61
C ASP A 171 5.14 -4.70 16.89
N GLY A 172 3.87 -4.36 17.15
CA GLY A 172 3.22 -4.59 18.42
C GLY A 172 1.94 -5.41 18.35
N MET A 173 1.54 -5.79 19.55
CA MET A 173 0.25 -6.38 19.82
C MET A 173 -0.80 -5.28 19.98
N PRO A 174 -2.03 -5.48 19.50
CA PRO A 174 -3.12 -4.52 19.73
C PRO A 174 -3.48 -4.44 21.21
N ASP A 175 -3.87 -3.26 21.68
CA ASP A 175 -4.29 -3.02 23.06
C ASP A 175 -5.50 -3.88 23.47
N SER A 176 -6.36 -4.23 22.50
CA SER A 176 -7.57 -5.02 22.71
C SER A 176 -7.78 -6.03 21.58
N ILE A 177 -7.59 -7.32 21.90
CA ILE A 177 -7.85 -8.41 20.95
C ILE A 177 -9.36 -8.54 20.63
N PRO A 178 -10.31 -8.42 21.58
CA PRO A 178 -11.74 -8.46 21.25
C PRO A 178 -12.15 -7.38 20.25
N ASN A 179 -11.75 -6.13 20.49
CA ASN A 179 -12.07 -5.00 19.61
C ASN A 179 -11.41 -5.17 18.23
N LEU A 180 -10.18 -5.73 18.19
CA LEU A 180 -9.51 -6.05 16.93
C LEU A 180 -10.32 -7.05 16.11
N LYS A 181 -10.80 -8.15 16.73
CA LYS A 181 -11.59 -9.17 16.06
C LYS A 181 -12.87 -8.62 15.46
N GLU A 182 -13.49 -7.67 16.14
CA GLU A 182 -14.67 -6.96 15.61
C GLU A 182 -14.31 -6.20 14.33
N GLN A 183 -13.19 -5.48 14.32
CA GLN A 183 -12.75 -4.74 13.14
C GLN A 183 -12.32 -5.67 11.98
N LEU A 184 -11.74 -6.82 12.28
CA LEU A 184 -11.43 -7.84 11.27
C LEU A 184 -12.70 -8.36 10.60
N ALA A 185 -13.73 -8.67 11.38
CA ALA A 185 -15.03 -9.09 10.86
C ALA A 185 -15.68 -7.99 10.00
N GLN A 186 -15.52 -6.72 10.38
CA GLN A 186 -16.00 -5.60 9.56
C GLN A 186 -15.22 -5.45 8.24
N CYS A 187 -13.90 -5.66 8.24
CA CYS A 187 -13.10 -5.69 7.00
C CYS A 187 -13.64 -6.75 6.04
N GLU A 188 -13.85 -7.96 6.53
CA GLU A 188 -14.37 -9.08 5.74
C GLU A 188 -15.78 -8.77 5.19
N HIS A 189 -16.67 -8.27 6.04
CA HIS A 189 -18.04 -7.90 5.63
C HIS A 189 -18.07 -6.81 4.56
N LEU A 190 -17.14 -5.86 4.60
CA LEU A 190 -17.04 -4.76 3.64
C LEU A 190 -16.20 -5.13 2.40
N GLY A 191 -15.68 -6.35 2.32
CA GLY A 191 -14.82 -6.78 1.21
C GLY A 191 -13.48 -6.03 1.14
N ILE A 192 -12.97 -5.54 2.29
CA ILE A 192 -11.71 -4.83 2.35
C ILE A 192 -10.56 -5.83 2.50
N GLU A 193 -9.61 -5.78 1.58
CA GLU A 193 -8.41 -6.60 1.63
C GLU A 193 -7.45 -6.07 2.71
N LEU A 194 -7.25 -6.88 3.75
CA LEU A 194 -6.32 -6.56 4.82
C LEU A 194 -4.95 -7.19 4.52
N ARG A 195 -3.88 -6.41 4.67
CA ARG A 195 -2.49 -6.87 4.65
C ARG A 195 -1.75 -6.31 5.84
N VAL A 196 -0.95 -7.12 6.51
CA VAL A 196 -0.19 -6.71 7.68
C VAL A 196 1.29 -7.02 7.47
N LEU A 197 2.12 -6.01 7.66
CA LEU A 197 3.57 -6.12 7.75
C LEU A 197 3.96 -5.99 9.22
N SER A 198 4.30 -7.10 9.84
CA SER A 198 4.68 -7.15 11.25
C SER A 198 6.19 -7.16 11.41
N ILE A 199 6.72 -6.19 12.16
CA ILE A 199 8.16 -6.06 12.41
C ILE A 199 8.51 -6.85 13.66
N ASN A 200 9.22 -7.98 13.49
CA ASN A 200 9.73 -8.82 14.57
C ASN A 200 8.66 -9.28 15.59
N CYS A 201 7.39 -9.41 15.17
CA CYS A 201 6.29 -9.86 16.04
C CYS A 201 5.57 -11.07 15.44
N GLU A 202 6.00 -12.28 15.79
CA GLU A 202 5.41 -13.53 15.30
C GLU A 202 3.95 -13.75 15.75
N ILE A 203 3.57 -13.16 16.89
CA ILE A 203 2.21 -13.29 17.42
C ILE A 203 1.20 -12.65 16.48
N ALA A 204 1.58 -11.64 15.70
CA ALA A 204 0.73 -11.01 14.72
C ALA A 204 0.23 -12.01 13.66
N GLN A 205 1.02 -13.04 13.29
CA GLN A 205 0.56 -14.09 12.35
C GLN A 205 -0.64 -14.88 12.84
N LYS A 206 -0.81 -15.00 14.18
CA LYS A 206 -1.95 -15.70 14.77
C LYS A 206 -3.20 -14.84 14.81
N LEU A 207 -3.05 -13.53 14.71
CA LEU A 207 -4.15 -12.57 14.78
C LEU A 207 -4.66 -12.15 13.41
N PHE A 208 -3.77 -12.10 12.42
CA PHE A 208 -4.08 -11.61 11.08
C PHE A 208 -3.91 -12.71 10.03
N PRO A 209 -4.92 -12.98 9.19
CA PRO A 209 -4.86 -14.05 8.19
C PRO A 209 -3.75 -13.83 7.15
N ASP A 210 -3.53 -12.58 6.73
CA ASP A 210 -2.54 -12.20 5.72
C ASP A 210 -1.44 -11.32 6.34
N CYS A 211 -0.71 -11.90 7.28
CA CYS A 211 0.41 -11.24 7.96
C CYS A 211 1.75 -11.74 7.45
N VAL A 212 2.62 -10.82 7.06
CA VAL A 212 4.03 -11.08 6.75
C VAL A 212 4.88 -10.57 7.91
N VAL A 213 5.51 -11.48 8.64
CA VAL A 213 6.51 -11.12 9.65
C VAL A 213 7.84 -10.87 8.97
N THR A 214 8.48 -9.78 9.34
CA THR A 214 9.72 -9.32 8.71
C THR A 214 10.62 -8.63 9.72
N ASP A 215 11.92 -8.70 9.49
CA ASP A 215 12.86 -7.82 10.18
C ASP A 215 12.76 -6.39 9.63
N ALA A 216 13.05 -5.42 10.48
CA ALA A 216 13.04 -4.02 10.07
C ALA A 216 13.99 -3.77 8.88
N SER A 217 15.14 -4.43 8.83
CA SER A 217 16.15 -4.29 7.77
C SER A 217 15.67 -4.72 6.38
N VAL A 218 14.76 -5.70 6.28
CA VAL A 218 14.22 -6.22 5.01
C VAL A 218 12.75 -5.84 4.81
N LEU A 219 12.22 -4.94 5.66
CA LEU A 219 10.82 -4.50 5.61
C LEU A 219 10.41 -3.97 4.22
N ILE A 220 11.28 -3.17 3.59
CA ILE A 220 11.02 -2.57 2.28
C ILE A 220 10.95 -3.65 1.19
N ASP A 221 11.81 -4.66 1.24
CA ASP A 221 11.81 -5.74 0.25
C ASP A 221 10.57 -6.62 0.38
N ASN A 222 10.14 -6.91 1.61
CA ASN A 222 8.92 -7.66 1.85
C ASN A 222 7.67 -6.84 1.52
N ALA A 223 7.64 -5.54 1.80
CA ALA A 223 6.59 -4.65 1.35
C ALA A 223 6.45 -4.64 -0.18
N ASN A 224 7.58 -4.64 -0.91
CA ASN A 224 7.55 -4.76 -2.37
C ASN A 224 6.94 -6.08 -2.85
N LYS A 225 7.22 -7.20 -2.17
CA LYS A 225 6.58 -8.49 -2.50
C LYS A 225 5.08 -8.43 -2.28
N VAL A 226 4.63 -7.87 -1.14
CA VAL A 226 3.20 -7.71 -0.83
C VAL A 226 2.52 -6.83 -1.87
N ILE A 227 3.08 -5.67 -2.21
CA ILE A 227 2.52 -4.79 -3.24
C ILE A 227 2.46 -5.49 -4.60
N LYS A 228 3.50 -6.23 -4.99
CA LYS A 228 3.48 -7.00 -6.24
C LYS A 228 2.36 -8.05 -6.24
N GLN A 229 2.10 -8.70 -5.12
CA GLN A 229 1.00 -9.67 -4.99
C GLN A 229 -0.38 -9.01 -5.11
N LEU A 230 -0.52 -7.77 -4.61
CA LEU A 230 -1.78 -7.03 -4.72
C LEU A 230 -2.15 -6.66 -6.18
N PHE A 231 -1.17 -6.57 -7.06
CA PHE A 231 -1.40 -6.19 -8.46
C PHE A 231 -1.15 -7.35 -9.45
N ASN A 232 -1.01 -8.58 -8.95
CA ASN A 232 -0.99 -9.81 -9.76
C ASN A 232 -2.37 -10.36 -9.98
#